data_6a93beece64317aa1ad9d1a92fb71947
#
_entry.id   6a93beece64317aa1ad9d1a92fb71947
#
_cell.length_a   1.000
_cell.length_b   1.000
_cell.length_c   1.000
_cell.angle_alpha   90.00
_cell.angle_beta   90.00
_cell.angle_gamma   90.00
#
_symmetry.space_group_name_H-M   'P 1'
#
loop_
_entity.id
_entity.type
_entity.pdbx_description
1 polymer ?
#
loop_
_entity_poly.entity_id
_entity_poly.type
_entity_poly.pdbx_seq_one_letter_code
_entity_poly.pdbx_strand_id
1 'polypeptide(L)'
;MSQQAAPQAKTPMTEAFIVRRETQIAAPPATVFAFLTDPERIVNWMGTQAETELHPGGLYLLKGINGRAARGAFREVVPVHRLAYSFGWDGSEEVPPGSGLIEIDLIDRDGGTLLRMTHSGLPNQAQCDSHAKGWAHYLGRLTLAAAGKDPGPDSVRPRD
;
A
#
# COMPACT_ATOMS: atom_id res chain seq x y z
N MET A 1 36.92 -9.09 -4.71
CA MET A 1 36.85 -9.13 -4.20
C MET A 1 36.20 -8.57 -3.39
N SER A 2 35.87 -8.35 -2.96
CA SER A 2 35.31 -7.87 -2.13
C SER A 2 34.31 -6.96 -2.33
N GLN A 3 34.26 -6.34 -3.20
CA GLN A 3 33.38 -5.38 -3.38
C GLN A 3 32.06 -5.80 -3.28
N GLN A 4 31.79 -6.88 -3.51
CA GLN A 4 30.50 -7.27 -3.42
C GLN A 4 29.99 -7.19 -2.05
N ALA A 5 30.79 -7.16 -1.14
CA ALA A 5 30.33 -7.14 0.21
C ALA A 5 29.50 -5.92 0.53
N ALA A 6 29.88 -4.80 0.01
CA ALA A 6 29.20 -3.57 0.37
C ALA A 6 27.73 -3.54 -0.02
N PRO A 7 27.36 -3.87 -1.24
CA PRO A 7 25.97 -3.86 -1.60
C PRO A 7 25.18 -4.85 -0.80
N GLN A 8 25.77 -5.96 -0.48
CA GLN A 8 25.04 -6.93 0.25
C GLN A 8 24.75 -6.52 1.66
N ALA A 9 25.62 -5.78 2.25
CA ALA A 9 25.43 -5.37 3.61
C ALA A 9 24.19 -4.51 3.77
N LYS A 10 23.92 -3.65 2.81
CA LYS A 10 22.78 -2.80 2.94
C LYS A 10 21.50 -3.50 2.64
N THR A 11 21.49 -4.33 1.66
CA THR A 11 20.30 -4.98 1.23
C THR A 11 19.68 -5.85 2.30
N PRO A 12 20.44 -6.68 2.98
CA PRO A 12 19.84 -7.55 3.98
C PRO A 12 19.12 -6.81 5.08
N MET A 13 19.64 -5.68 5.52
CA MET A 13 18.95 -4.95 6.57
C MET A 13 17.63 -4.41 6.08
N THR A 14 17.60 -3.87 4.89
CA THR A 14 16.38 -3.32 4.34
C THR A 14 15.34 -4.40 4.15
N GLU A 15 15.76 -5.55 3.69
CA GLU A 15 14.82 -6.60 3.40
C GLU A 15 14.30 -7.33 4.61
N ALA A 16 14.91 -7.13 5.77
CA ALA A 16 14.50 -7.84 6.96
C ALA A 16 13.07 -7.50 7.37
N PHE A 17 12.60 -6.29 7.07
CA PHE A 17 11.28 -5.87 7.50
C PHE A 17 10.47 -5.33 6.33
N ILE A 18 10.11 -6.24 5.44
CA ILE A 18 9.36 -5.90 4.23
C ILE A 18 8.12 -6.78 4.19
N VAL A 19 6.99 -6.17 3.83
CA VAL A 19 5.77 -6.93 3.56
C VAL A 19 5.62 -7.04 2.05
N ARG A 20 5.43 -8.26 1.55
CA ARG A 20 5.17 -8.49 0.13
C ARG A 20 3.87 -9.24 -0.01
N ARG A 21 3.03 -8.78 -0.93
CA ARG A 21 1.74 -9.40 -1.18
C ARG A 21 1.45 -9.44 -2.67
N GLU A 22 0.82 -10.50 -3.12
CA GLU A 22 0.31 -10.59 -4.47
C GLU A 22 -1.14 -11.00 -4.40
N THR A 23 -1.97 -10.43 -5.26
CA THR A 23 -3.36 -10.84 -5.31
C THR A 23 -3.87 -10.69 -6.74
N GLN A 24 -4.69 -11.66 -7.17
CA GLN A 24 -5.30 -11.62 -8.48
C GLN A 24 -6.67 -10.98 -8.33
N ILE A 25 -6.94 -9.95 -9.11
CA ILE A 25 -8.17 -9.18 -9.02
C ILE A 25 -8.93 -9.32 -10.33
N ALA A 26 -10.22 -9.62 -10.24
CA ALA A 26 -11.06 -9.82 -11.41
C ALA A 26 -11.56 -8.47 -11.93
N ALA A 27 -10.64 -7.66 -12.41
CA ALA A 27 -10.91 -6.34 -12.99
C ALA A 27 -9.69 -5.93 -13.80
N PRO A 28 -9.89 -5.12 -14.83
CA PRO A 28 -8.75 -4.69 -15.66
C PRO A 28 -7.81 -3.76 -14.89
N PRO A 29 -6.55 -3.67 -15.28
CA PRO A 29 -5.61 -2.79 -14.58
C PRO A 29 -6.07 -1.36 -14.44
N ALA A 30 -6.74 -0.81 -15.43
CA ALA A 30 -7.23 0.56 -15.34
C ALA A 30 -8.23 0.74 -14.21
N THR A 31 -9.09 -0.26 -13.98
CA THR A 31 -10.05 -0.21 -12.89
C THR A 31 -9.33 -0.30 -11.55
N VAL A 32 -8.39 -1.23 -11.43
CA VAL A 32 -7.63 -1.38 -10.19
C VAL A 32 -6.86 -0.10 -9.89
N PHE A 33 -6.23 0.48 -10.91
CA PHE A 33 -5.47 1.71 -10.73
C PHE A 33 -6.38 2.83 -10.21
N ALA A 34 -7.60 2.92 -10.72
CA ALA A 34 -8.55 3.92 -10.25
C ALA A 34 -8.89 3.72 -8.78
N PHE A 35 -9.07 2.47 -8.34
CA PHE A 35 -9.36 2.20 -6.94
C PHE A 35 -8.16 2.51 -6.03
N LEU A 36 -6.96 2.59 -6.57
CA LEU A 36 -5.78 2.91 -5.79
C LEU A 36 -5.49 4.41 -5.75
N THR A 37 -6.04 5.19 -6.68
CA THR A 37 -5.63 6.58 -6.84
C THR A 37 -6.76 7.60 -6.71
N ASP A 38 -7.99 7.22 -7.02
CA ASP A 38 -9.13 8.13 -6.97
C ASP A 38 -9.66 8.17 -5.54
N PRO A 39 -9.68 9.33 -4.89
CA PRO A 39 -10.13 9.41 -3.49
C PRO A 39 -11.50 8.80 -3.25
N GLU A 40 -12.43 8.98 -4.17
CA GLU A 40 -13.77 8.45 -3.98
C GLU A 40 -13.79 6.94 -4.07
N ARG A 41 -12.85 6.35 -4.79
CA ARG A 41 -12.79 4.90 -4.91
C ARG A 41 -11.95 4.28 -3.80
N ILE A 42 -10.93 4.97 -3.34
CA ILE A 42 -10.11 4.46 -2.26
C ILE A 42 -10.97 4.17 -1.02
N VAL A 43 -11.89 5.08 -0.69
CA VAL A 43 -12.69 4.92 0.52
C VAL A 43 -13.70 3.78 0.42
N ASN A 44 -13.86 3.18 -0.74
CA ASN A 44 -14.72 1.99 -0.84
C ASN A 44 -14.04 0.77 -0.23
N TRP A 45 -12.74 0.77 -0.10
CA TRP A 45 -12.04 -0.39 0.44
C TRP A 45 -11.14 -0.05 1.62
N MET A 46 -10.75 1.20 1.80
CA MET A 46 -9.87 1.55 2.91
C MET A 46 -10.11 2.98 3.35
N GLY A 47 -10.37 3.18 4.65
CA GLY A 47 -10.50 4.51 5.21
C GLY A 47 -11.86 5.12 4.97
N THR A 48 -12.02 6.36 5.45
CA THR A 48 -13.27 7.10 5.31
C THR A 48 -13.12 8.41 4.56
N GLN A 49 -11.89 8.93 4.47
CA GLN A 49 -11.61 10.14 3.71
C GLN A 49 -10.26 9.98 3.06
N ALA A 50 -10.13 10.45 1.83
CA ALA A 50 -8.86 10.34 1.10
C ALA A 50 -8.61 11.62 0.33
N GLU A 51 -7.34 11.99 0.21
CA GLU A 51 -6.91 13.10 -0.62
C GLU A 51 -5.68 12.65 -1.38
N THR A 52 -5.69 12.82 -2.68
CA THR A 52 -4.53 12.45 -3.49
C THR A 52 -4.23 13.55 -4.49
N GLU A 53 -2.94 13.81 -4.69
CA GLU A 53 -2.47 14.68 -5.75
C GLU A 53 -1.59 13.80 -6.61
N LEU A 54 -2.12 13.35 -7.73
CA LEU A 54 -1.55 12.24 -8.46
C LEU A 54 -0.40 12.64 -9.38
N HIS A 55 0.69 12.98 -8.78
CA HIS A 55 1.93 13.28 -9.48
C HIS A 55 3.09 13.14 -8.50
N PRO A 56 4.31 12.95 -8.97
CA PRO A 56 5.44 12.81 -8.04
C PRO A 56 5.54 14.03 -7.14
N GLY A 57 5.69 13.79 -5.85
CA GLY A 57 5.70 14.85 -4.84
C GLY A 57 4.32 15.21 -4.33
N GLY A 58 3.25 14.71 -4.96
CA GLY A 58 1.89 15.05 -4.54
C GLY A 58 1.47 14.31 -3.29
N LEU A 59 0.45 14.84 -2.64
CA LEU A 59 -0.03 14.31 -1.35
C LEU A 59 -0.74 12.98 -1.50
N TYR A 60 -0.47 12.07 -0.57
CA TYR A 60 -1.27 10.87 -0.34
C TYR A 60 -1.74 10.92 1.10
N LEU A 61 -3.04 11.03 1.32
CA LEU A 61 -3.59 11.12 2.67
C LEU A 61 -4.83 10.27 2.77
N LEU A 62 -4.90 9.44 3.81
CA LEU A 62 -6.01 8.53 3.98
C LEU A 62 -6.36 8.50 5.46
N LYS A 63 -7.59 8.89 5.80
CA LYS A 63 -8.04 8.96 7.19
C LYS A 63 -9.03 7.87 7.48
N GLY A 64 -9.22 7.58 8.76
CA GLY A 64 -10.24 6.64 9.19
C GLY A 64 -9.81 5.19 9.15
N ILE A 65 -8.53 4.91 9.28
CA ILE A 65 -8.05 3.55 9.36
C ILE A 65 -7.79 3.25 10.83
N ASN A 66 -8.74 2.59 11.47
CA ASN A 66 -8.68 2.34 12.92
C ASN A 66 -8.46 3.63 13.69
N GLY A 67 -9.11 4.70 13.25
CA GLY A 67 -8.98 5.99 13.92
C GLY A 67 -7.69 6.72 13.63
N ARG A 68 -6.89 6.23 12.69
CA ARG A 68 -5.61 6.84 12.37
C ARG A 68 -5.59 7.38 10.95
N ALA A 69 -4.60 8.20 10.66
CA ALA A 69 -4.41 8.74 9.31
C ALA A 69 -3.06 8.31 8.76
N ALA A 70 -3.07 7.80 7.55
CA ALA A 70 -1.86 7.44 6.82
C ALA A 70 -1.50 8.60 5.90
N ARG A 71 -0.23 8.95 5.84
CA ARG A 71 0.21 10.12 5.09
C ARG A 71 1.54 9.86 4.41
N GLY A 72 1.66 10.37 3.20
CA GLY A 72 2.91 10.29 2.45
C GLY A 72 2.84 11.15 1.21
N ALA A 73 3.75 10.89 0.30
CA ALA A 73 3.82 11.60 -0.97
C ALA A 73 4.08 10.60 -2.08
N PHE A 74 3.46 10.86 -3.24
CA PHE A 74 3.71 10.01 -4.40
C PHE A 74 5.16 10.16 -4.84
N ARG A 75 5.78 9.06 -5.21
CA ARG A 75 7.13 9.02 -5.73
C ARG A 75 7.14 8.70 -7.19
N GLU A 76 6.24 7.82 -7.61
CA GLU A 76 6.19 7.38 -8.98
C GLU A 76 4.75 7.12 -9.36
N VAL A 77 4.32 7.64 -10.49
CA VAL A 77 2.97 7.45 -10.99
C VAL A 77 3.06 7.10 -12.46
N VAL A 78 2.90 5.81 -12.78
CA VAL A 78 2.89 5.35 -14.17
C VAL A 78 1.50 4.81 -14.41
N PRO A 79 0.61 5.62 -14.99
CA PRO A 79 -0.81 5.26 -15.07
C PRO A 79 -1.02 3.86 -15.58
N VAL A 80 -1.88 3.16 -14.88
CA VAL A 80 -2.32 1.81 -15.09
C VAL A 80 -1.29 0.75 -14.70
N HIS A 81 0.00 1.07 -14.65
CA HIS A 81 1.02 0.04 -14.47
C HIS A 81 1.74 0.04 -13.13
N ARG A 82 1.98 1.22 -12.58
CA ARG A 82 2.81 1.25 -11.38
C ARG A 82 2.55 2.50 -10.54
N LEU A 83 2.63 2.32 -9.25
CA LEU A 83 2.43 3.39 -8.29
C LEU A 83 3.41 3.20 -7.15
N ALA A 84 4.05 4.28 -6.71
CA ALA A 84 4.88 4.23 -5.51
C ALA A 84 4.62 5.49 -4.69
N TYR A 85 4.48 5.32 -3.38
CA TYR A 85 4.27 6.46 -2.50
C TYR A 85 4.87 6.17 -1.14
N SER A 86 5.36 7.23 -0.48
CA SER A 86 5.86 7.06 0.86
C SER A 86 4.68 6.92 1.80
N PHE A 87 4.93 6.40 2.99
CA PHE A 87 3.85 6.00 3.86
C PHE A 87 4.26 6.10 5.32
N GLY A 88 3.32 6.44 6.16
CA GLY A 88 3.47 6.41 7.59
C GLY A 88 2.19 6.88 8.24
N TRP A 89 2.17 6.91 9.57
CA TRP A 89 0.96 7.25 10.31
C TRP A 89 1.18 8.57 11.04
N ASP A 90 0.20 9.47 10.93
CA ASP A 90 0.28 10.72 11.67
C ASP A 90 0.41 10.42 13.15
N GLY A 91 1.36 11.07 13.82
CA GLY A 91 1.54 10.93 15.24
C GLY A 91 2.31 9.69 15.68
N SER A 92 2.70 8.83 14.77
CA SER A 92 3.43 7.62 15.12
C SER A 92 4.92 7.92 15.24
N GLU A 93 5.55 7.39 16.27
CA GLU A 93 6.99 7.51 16.42
C GLU A 93 7.73 6.41 15.68
N GLU A 94 7.12 5.22 15.60
CA GLU A 94 7.78 4.10 14.95
C GLU A 94 7.61 4.10 13.45
N VAL A 95 6.46 4.53 12.96
CA VAL A 95 6.18 4.53 11.53
C VAL A 95 5.64 5.91 11.15
N PRO A 96 6.47 6.96 11.28
CA PRO A 96 5.99 8.31 10.98
C PRO A 96 5.79 8.52 9.48
N PRO A 97 5.05 9.54 9.09
CA PRO A 97 4.83 9.82 7.67
C PRO A 97 6.16 9.92 6.93
N GLY A 98 6.22 9.27 5.78
CA GLY A 98 7.42 9.30 4.96
C GLY A 98 8.45 8.24 5.29
N SER A 99 8.27 7.48 6.37
CA SER A 99 9.27 6.51 6.77
C SER A 99 9.24 5.24 5.94
N GLY A 100 8.08 4.88 5.41
CA GLY A 100 7.95 3.66 4.62
C GLY A 100 7.72 3.98 3.16
N LEU A 101 7.79 2.95 2.33
CA LEU A 101 7.55 3.07 0.91
C LEU A 101 6.63 1.94 0.48
N ILE A 102 5.56 2.31 -0.22
CA ILE A 102 4.64 1.34 -0.81
C ILE A 102 4.90 1.35 -2.31
N GLU A 103 5.12 0.17 -2.88
CA GLU A 103 5.32 0.03 -4.32
C GLU A 103 4.31 -0.98 -4.84
N ILE A 104 3.57 -0.62 -5.88
CA ILE A 104 2.54 -1.47 -6.43
C ILE A 104 2.72 -1.57 -7.94
N ASP A 105 2.76 -2.79 -8.43
CA ASP A 105 2.78 -3.07 -9.86
C ASP A 105 1.47 -3.76 -10.23
N LEU A 106 0.90 -3.36 -11.35
CA LEU A 106 -0.34 -3.94 -11.87
C LEU A 106 -0.04 -4.61 -13.18
N ILE A 107 -0.23 -5.91 -13.22
CA ILE A 107 0.14 -6.74 -14.37
C ILE A 107 -1.14 -7.33 -14.94
N ASP A 108 -1.36 -7.12 -16.25
CA ASP A 108 -2.51 -7.69 -16.92
C ASP A 108 -2.29 -9.21 -17.00
N ARG A 109 -3.14 -9.97 -16.35
CA ARG A 109 -2.93 -11.41 -16.27
C ARG A 109 -4.25 -12.13 -16.08
N ASP A 110 -4.44 -13.22 -16.82
CA ASP A 110 -5.58 -14.12 -16.64
C ASP A 110 -6.93 -13.41 -16.67
N GLY A 111 -7.07 -12.46 -17.57
CA GLY A 111 -8.34 -11.76 -17.72
C GLY A 111 -8.61 -10.72 -16.67
N GLY A 112 -7.65 -10.44 -15.83
CA GLY A 112 -7.79 -9.44 -14.77
C GLY A 112 -6.46 -8.80 -14.49
N THR A 113 -6.17 -8.58 -13.21
CA THR A 113 -4.94 -7.90 -12.82
C THR A 113 -4.26 -8.68 -11.71
N LEU A 114 -2.97 -8.95 -11.89
CA LEU A 114 -2.14 -9.40 -10.78
C LEU A 114 -1.55 -8.15 -10.14
N LEU A 115 -1.89 -7.91 -8.89
CA LEU A 115 -1.36 -6.81 -8.11
C LEU A 115 -0.20 -7.33 -7.27
N ARG A 116 0.96 -6.68 -7.39
CA ARG A 116 2.11 -6.97 -6.53
C ARG A 116 2.41 -5.75 -5.71
N MET A 117 2.49 -5.93 -4.41
CA MET A 117 2.72 -4.83 -3.49
C MET A 117 3.88 -5.15 -2.57
N THR A 118 4.73 -4.16 -2.36
CA THR A 118 5.84 -4.22 -1.41
C THR A 118 5.76 -3.01 -0.49
N HIS A 119 5.79 -3.25 0.81
CA HIS A 119 5.83 -2.19 1.80
C HIS A 119 7.16 -2.32 2.55
N SER A 120 8.07 -1.41 2.32
CA SER A 120 9.41 -1.47 2.90
C SER A 120 9.62 -0.31 3.86
N GLY A 121 10.73 -0.34 4.60
CA GLY A 121 11.06 0.72 5.53
C GLY A 121 10.44 0.57 6.91
N LEU A 122 9.90 -0.60 7.23
CA LEU A 122 9.34 -0.84 8.55
C LEU A 122 10.46 -1.04 9.56
N PRO A 123 10.29 -0.56 10.79
CA PRO A 123 11.42 -0.51 11.73
C PRO A 123 11.74 -1.81 12.46
N ASN A 124 10.77 -2.71 12.56
CA ASN A 124 11.00 -3.92 13.33
C ASN A 124 9.99 -5.01 12.97
N GLN A 125 10.17 -6.18 13.54
CA GLN A 125 9.32 -7.32 13.21
C GLN A 125 7.88 -7.12 13.66
N ALA A 126 7.67 -6.48 14.79
CA ALA A 126 6.31 -6.25 15.27
C ALA A 126 5.52 -5.39 14.29
N GLN A 127 6.16 -4.34 13.77
CA GLN A 127 5.49 -3.49 12.78
C GLN A 127 5.31 -4.21 11.46
N CYS A 128 6.25 -5.05 11.10
CA CYS A 128 6.11 -5.85 9.89
C CYS A 128 4.92 -6.78 9.99
N ASP A 129 4.78 -7.47 11.12
CA ASP A 129 3.66 -8.39 11.33
C ASP A 129 2.33 -7.65 11.33
N SER A 130 2.29 -6.51 12.00
CA SER A 130 1.07 -5.71 12.07
C SER A 130 0.63 -5.24 10.70
N HIS A 131 1.57 -4.72 9.91
CA HIS A 131 1.23 -4.23 8.57
C HIS A 131 0.92 -5.38 7.62
N ALA A 132 1.53 -6.54 7.81
CA ALA A 132 1.19 -7.69 6.98
C ALA A 132 -0.27 -8.09 7.16
N LYS A 133 -0.76 -8.07 8.41
CA LYS A 133 -2.15 -8.37 8.67
C LYS A 133 -3.07 -7.31 8.08
N GLY A 134 -2.69 -6.06 8.24
CA GLY A 134 -3.49 -4.97 7.68
C GLY A 134 -3.60 -5.05 6.17
N TRP A 135 -2.49 -5.33 5.50
CA TRP A 135 -2.51 -5.43 4.06
C TRP A 135 -3.32 -6.63 3.58
N ALA A 136 -3.23 -7.77 4.25
CA ALA A 136 -4.04 -8.92 3.89
C ALA A 136 -5.53 -8.57 3.96
N HIS A 137 -5.92 -7.85 5.01
CA HIS A 137 -7.30 -7.43 5.19
C HIS A 137 -7.73 -6.46 4.10
N TYR A 138 -6.94 -5.41 3.89
CA TYR A 138 -7.36 -4.36 2.95
C TYR A 138 -7.23 -4.76 1.49
N LEU A 139 -6.25 -5.58 1.14
CA LEU A 139 -6.18 -6.07 -0.24
C LEU A 139 -7.34 -7.01 -0.55
N GLY A 140 -7.84 -7.73 0.45
CA GLY A 140 -9.05 -8.54 0.28
C GLY A 140 -10.25 -7.66 -0.03
N ARG A 141 -10.37 -6.53 0.67
CA ARG A 141 -11.46 -5.59 0.40
C ARG A 141 -11.32 -4.94 -0.96
N LEU A 142 -10.11 -4.60 -1.36
CA LEU A 142 -9.85 -4.06 -2.69
C LEU A 142 -10.25 -5.05 -3.77
N THR A 143 -9.93 -6.31 -3.57
CA THR A 143 -10.27 -7.34 -4.54
C THR A 143 -11.77 -7.40 -4.78
N LEU A 144 -12.57 -7.28 -3.72
CA LEU A 144 -14.02 -7.26 -3.86
C LEU A 144 -14.50 -5.98 -4.52
N ALA A 145 -14.04 -4.85 -4.04
CA ALA A 145 -14.51 -3.56 -4.56
C ALA A 145 -14.19 -3.39 -6.03
N ALA A 146 -12.98 -3.71 -6.45
CA ALA A 146 -12.58 -3.55 -7.84
C ALA A 146 -13.33 -4.50 -8.77
N ALA A 147 -13.79 -5.63 -8.24
CA ALA A 147 -14.58 -6.57 -9.03
C ALA A 147 -16.07 -6.22 -9.02
N GLY A 148 -16.42 -5.06 -8.47
CA GLY A 148 -17.82 -4.62 -8.48
C GLY A 148 -18.64 -5.17 -7.33
N LYS A 149 -17.98 -5.70 -6.30
CA LYS A 149 -18.69 -6.26 -5.16
C LYS A 149 -18.53 -5.36 -3.95
N ASP A 150 -19.52 -5.38 -3.08
CA ASP A 150 -19.49 -4.55 -1.88
C ASP A 150 -18.69 -5.28 -0.79
N PRO A 151 -17.57 -4.72 -0.34
CA PRO A 151 -16.82 -5.39 0.74
C PRO A 151 -17.48 -5.26 2.10
N GLY A 152 -18.56 -4.50 2.19
CA GLY A 152 -19.24 -4.31 3.46
C GLY A 152 -18.51 -3.34 4.36
N PRO A 153 -18.99 -3.13 5.56
CA PRO A 153 -18.33 -2.22 6.49
C PRO A 153 -16.98 -2.78 6.88
N ASP A 154 -16.05 -1.86 7.15
CA ASP A 154 -14.72 -2.26 7.58
C ASP A 154 -14.80 -2.76 9.01
N SER A 155 -14.46 -4.01 9.22
CA SER A 155 -14.60 -4.63 10.52
C SER A 155 -13.29 -4.77 11.26
N VAL A 156 -12.23 -4.13 10.78
CA VAL A 156 -10.96 -4.16 11.50
C VAL A 156 -11.11 -3.38 12.78
N ARG A 157 -10.76 -4.00 13.92
CA ARG A 157 -10.87 -3.30 15.15
C ARG A 157 -9.64 -2.55 15.45
N PRO A 158 -9.75 -1.47 16.10
CA PRO A 158 -8.58 -0.74 16.54
C PRO A 158 -7.80 -1.65 17.42
N ARG A 159 -6.60 -1.49 17.41
CA ARG A 159 -5.84 -2.28 18.09
C ARG A 159 -5.93 -2.13 19.28
N ASP A 160 -6.19 -2.70 19.57
CA ASP A 160 -6.33 -2.76 20.80
C ASP A 160 -5.12 -2.99 21.41
#